data_a106a4da1500350bcdd2c46e09e9fdde
#
_entry.id   a106a4da1500350bcdd2c46e09e9fdde
#
_cell.length_a   1.000
_cell.length_b   1.000
_cell.length_c   1.000
_cell.angle_alpha   90.00
_cell.angle_beta   90.00
_cell.angle_gamma   90.00
#
_symmetry.space_group_name_H-M   'P 1'
#
loop_
_entity.id
_entity.type
_entity.pdbx_description
1 polymer ?
#
loop_
_entity_poly.entity_id
_entity_poly.type
_entity_poly.pdbx_seq_one_letter_code
_entity_poly.pdbx_strand_id
1 'polypeptide(L)'
;MTTITDTAASATKTPAPRRRMDSMRTIALAGGVLYLITFVASIPQLKLFAKMVDNPEGYVTGHGSNTAVLWGSWLEVVTALAGIGTAVVLYPVTRRISKAAAIGFITSRVVEATLILVGVVSVLAVVTMRADLAGATGARAEALRVTGHALVELRQRTFLLGTGLMAGINDLFLGYVLYRSRLVPRIIPIVGLIGAPLILASTTATMFGVWAQVSGPAAALALPIAAFEFAVGVWLTVKGFKPAGLAALDAASAPTQHTTPAV
;
A
#
# COMPACT_ATOMS: atom_id res chain seq x y z
N MET A 1 -54.92 52.58 18.64
CA MET A 1 -53.46 52.68 18.52
C MET A 1 -52.94 51.26 18.74
N THR A 2 -52.85 50.49 17.67
CA THR A 2 -52.52 49.05 17.77
C THR A 2 -51.11 48.87 17.21
N THR A 3 -50.19 48.48 18.09
CA THR A 3 -48.79 48.25 17.76
C THR A 3 -48.64 46.84 17.23
N ILE A 4 -48.24 46.69 15.98
CA ILE A 4 -47.90 45.41 15.36
C ILE A 4 -46.42 45.14 15.63
N THR A 5 -46.15 44.14 16.45
CA THR A 5 -44.79 43.61 16.69
C THR A 5 -44.40 42.67 15.58
N ASP A 6 -43.46 43.11 14.77
CA ASP A 6 -42.86 42.36 13.68
C ASP A 6 -41.85 41.33 14.25
N THR A 7 -42.22 40.06 14.27
CA THR A 7 -41.35 38.98 14.76
C THR A 7 -40.52 38.49 13.55
N ALA A 8 -39.32 39.04 13.40
CA ALA A 8 -38.36 38.59 12.41
C ALA A 8 -37.93 37.15 12.74
N ALA A 9 -38.37 36.20 11.90
CA ALA A 9 -37.94 34.83 11.95
C ALA A 9 -36.44 34.74 11.55
N SER A 10 -35.61 34.43 12.54
CA SER A 10 -34.19 34.14 12.34
C SER A 10 -34.06 32.88 11.50
N ALA A 11 -33.76 33.06 10.24
CA ALA A 11 -33.41 31.95 9.32
C ALA A 11 -32.09 31.31 9.79
N THR A 12 -32.18 30.15 10.40
CA THR A 12 -31.02 29.30 10.71
C THR A 12 -30.30 28.93 9.41
N LYS A 13 -29.17 29.58 9.15
CA LYS A 13 -28.28 29.28 8.07
C LYS A 13 -27.80 27.82 8.19
N THR A 14 -28.31 26.94 7.34
CA THR A 14 -27.78 25.58 7.16
C THR A 14 -26.27 25.66 6.87
N PRO A 15 -25.40 24.97 7.64
CA PRO A 15 -23.96 25.03 7.43
C PRO A 15 -23.63 24.52 6.02
N ALA A 16 -22.92 25.34 5.28
CA ALA A 16 -22.61 25.13 3.89
C ALA A 16 -21.90 23.80 3.61
N PRO A 17 -22.07 23.20 2.40
CA PRO A 17 -21.45 21.95 1.98
C PRO A 17 -19.90 21.99 1.93
N ARG A 18 -19.29 23.15 2.15
CA ARG A 18 -17.83 23.38 2.14
C ARG A 18 -17.05 22.47 3.08
N ARG A 19 -17.48 22.26 4.32
CA ARG A 19 -16.73 21.48 5.34
C ARG A 19 -16.58 20.00 4.99
N ARG A 20 -17.56 19.42 4.29
CA ARG A 20 -17.52 18.01 3.86
C ARG A 20 -16.61 17.82 2.64
N MET A 21 -16.60 18.76 1.72
CA MET A 21 -15.70 18.77 0.57
C MET A 21 -14.23 18.89 1.01
N ASP A 22 -13.96 19.76 1.99
CA ASP A 22 -12.61 19.91 2.57
C ASP A 22 -12.12 18.60 3.20
N SER A 23 -12.98 17.88 3.95
CA SER A 23 -12.66 16.58 4.52
C SER A 23 -12.34 15.52 3.46
N MET A 24 -13.14 15.42 2.38
CA MET A 24 -12.86 14.47 1.29
C MET A 24 -11.58 14.81 0.54
N ARG A 25 -11.26 16.10 0.38
CA ARG A 25 -10.01 16.55 -0.22
C ARG A 25 -8.80 16.17 0.64
N THR A 26 -8.91 16.32 1.96
CA THR A 26 -7.87 15.93 2.92
C THR A 26 -7.62 14.42 2.88
N ILE A 27 -8.67 13.60 2.86
CA ILE A 27 -8.56 12.14 2.73
C ILE A 27 -7.86 11.76 1.42
N ALA A 28 -8.26 12.36 0.31
CA ALA A 28 -7.63 12.11 -0.99
C ALA A 28 -6.15 12.50 -0.99
N LEU A 29 -5.83 13.70 -0.47
CA LEU A 29 -4.45 14.18 -0.38
C LEU A 29 -3.58 13.25 0.48
N ALA A 30 -4.05 12.91 1.68
CA ALA A 30 -3.30 12.04 2.58
C ALA A 30 -3.10 10.64 1.98
N GLY A 31 -4.16 10.04 1.39
CA GLY A 31 -4.05 8.75 0.72
C GLY A 31 -3.11 8.79 -0.48
N GLY A 32 -3.18 9.85 -1.30
CA GLY A 32 -2.29 10.04 -2.46
C GLY A 32 -0.83 10.21 -2.05
N VAL A 33 -0.55 11.05 -1.04
CA VAL A 33 0.82 11.28 -0.52
C VAL A 33 1.39 9.97 0.05
N LEU A 34 0.60 9.21 0.82
CA LEU A 34 1.06 7.91 1.34
C LEU A 34 1.39 6.92 0.22
N TYR A 35 0.61 6.86 -0.87
CA TYR A 35 0.95 6.07 -2.06
C TYR A 35 2.25 6.53 -2.71
N LEU A 36 2.49 7.83 -2.83
CA LEU A 36 3.75 8.34 -3.37
C LEU A 36 4.94 8.03 -2.45
N ILE A 37 4.73 8.04 -1.13
CA ILE A 37 5.76 7.64 -0.16
C ILE A 37 6.11 6.16 -0.34
N THR A 38 5.12 5.25 -0.45
CA THR A 38 5.42 3.82 -0.70
C THR A 38 6.22 3.65 -1.98
N PHE A 39 5.84 4.34 -3.05
CA PHE A 39 6.51 4.26 -4.34
C PHE A 39 7.96 4.78 -4.28
N VAL A 40 8.17 5.97 -3.69
CA VAL A 40 9.50 6.58 -3.57
C VAL A 40 10.40 5.77 -2.65
N ALA A 41 9.88 5.20 -1.57
CA ALA A 41 10.66 4.40 -0.63
C ALA A 41 11.02 3.02 -1.20
N SER A 42 10.15 2.40 -2.02
CA SER A 42 10.36 1.04 -2.54
C SER A 42 11.43 0.92 -3.63
N ILE A 43 11.68 1.97 -4.42
CA ILE A 43 12.63 1.90 -5.53
C ILE A 43 14.08 1.84 -5.07
N PRO A 44 14.57 2.73 -4.16
CA PRO A 44 15.97 2.71 -3.72
C PRO A 44 16.35 1.44 -2.97
N GLN A 45 15.42 0.83 -2.22
CA GLN A 45 15.70 -0.38 -1.43
C GLN A 45 16.18 -1.55 -2.29
N LEU A 46 15.73 -1.68 -3.54
CA LEU A 46 16.18 -2.73 -4.45
C LEU A 46 17.70 -2.68 -4.67
N LYS A 47 18.26 -1.47 -4.88
CA LYS A 47 19.70 -1.27 -5.03
C LYS A 47 20.45 -1.42 -3.70
N LEU A 48 19.87 -0.98 -2.60
CA LEU A 48 20.48 -1.05 -1.27
C LEU A 48 20.65 -2.49 -0.79
N PHE A 49 19.72 -3.38 -1.14
CA PHE A 49 19.80 -4.80 -0.83
C PHE A 49 20.52 -5.65 -1.89
N ALA A 50 20.78 -5.14 -3.09
CA ALA A 50 21.29 -5.92 -4.21
C ALA A 50 22.51 -6.78 -3.84
N LYS A 51 23.53 -6.21 -3.20
CA LYS A 51 24.75 -6.96 -2.82
C LYS A 51 24.48 -8.10 -1.82
N MET A 52 23.48 -7.94 -0.95
CA MET A 52 23.08 -8.98 -0.01
C MET A 52 22.27 -10.08 -0.72
N VAL A 53 21.40 -9.70 -1.65
CA VAL A 53 20.50 -10.61 -2.38
C VAL A 53 21.26 -11.39 -3.44
N ASP A 54 22.15 -10.72 -4.18
CA ASP A 54 22.92 -11.33 -5.28
C ASP A 54 24.03 -12.27 -4.78
N ASN A 55 24.58 -12.01 -3.60
CA ASN A 55 25.60 -12.85 -2.97
C ASN A 55 25.38 -12.94 -1.47
N PRO A 56 24.41 -13.74 -1.00
CA PRO A 56 24.07 -13.88 0.42
C PRO A 56 25.26 -14.38 1.27
N GLU A 57 25.99 -15.37 0.76
CA GLU A 57 27.14 -15.92 1.47
C GLU A 57 28.26 -14.89 1.62
N GLY A 58 28.60 -14.19 0.54
CA GLY A 58 29.59 -13.12 0.59
C GLY A 58 29.15 -11.99 1.51
N TYR A 59 27.86 -11.63 1.54
CA TYR A 59 27.37 -10.63 2.48
C TYR A 59 27.52 -11.10 3.93
N VAL A 60 27.09 -12.30 4.28
CA VAL A 60 27.20 -12.86 5.62
C VAL A 60 28.65 -12.92 6.09
N THR A 61 29.60 -13.26 5.21
CA THR A 61 31.04 -13.34 5.51
C THR A 61 31.79 -12.02 5.48
N GLY A 62 31.10 -10.89 5.35
CA GLY A 62 31.71 -9.56 5.52
C GLY A 62 31.73 -8.66 4.28
N HIS A 63 31.35 -9.16 3.10
CA HIS A 63 31.29 -8.34 1.88
C HIS A 63 30.06 -7.45 1.86
N GLY A 64 30.20 -6.24 1.30
CA GLY A 64 29.10 -5.29 1.19
C GLY A 64 28.92 -4.41 2.45
N SER A 65 28.05 -3.41 2.35
CA SER A 65 27.86 -2.37 3.35
C SER A 65 26.66 -2.64 4.26
N ASN A 66 26.89 -2.72 5.55
CA ASN A 66 25.81 -2.75 6.55
C ASN A 66 24.97 -1.47 6.51
N THR A 67 25.60 -0.29 6.31
CA THR A 67 24.91 0.99 6.23
C THR A 67 23.88 1.02 5.09
N ALA A 68 24.25 0.47 3.90
CA ALA A 68 23.31 0.38 2.78
C ALA A 68 22.08 -0.49 3.15
N VAL A 69 22.32 -1.64 3.75
CA VAL A 69 21.27 -2.58 4.16
C VAL A 69 20.39 -1.98 5.28
N LEU A 70 20.96 -1.25 6.23
CA LEU A 70 20.20 -0.55 7.27
C LEU A 70 19.31 0.55 6.69
N TRP A 71 19.80 1.32 5.71
CA TRP A 71 18.96 2.31 5.00
C TRP A 71 17.85 1.62 4.19
N GLY A 72 18.15 0.51 3.53
CA GLY A 72 17.14 -0.31 2.85
C GLY A 72 16.05 -0.78 3.82
N SER A 73 16.45 -1.28 4.99
CA SER A 73 15.53 -1.72 6.05
C SER A 73 14.66 -0.57 6.56
N TRP A 74 15.23 0.62 6.75
CA TRP A 74 14.46 1.81 7.14
C TRP A 74 13.42 2.20 6.09
N LEU A 75 13.78 2.16 4.82
CA LEU A 75 12.84 2.43 3.72
C LEU A 75 11.73 1.36 3.64
N GLU A 76 12.02 0.09 3.94
CA GLU A 76 10.99 -0.96 4.07
C GLU A 76 10.02 -0.67 5.23
N VAL A 77 10.52 -0.21 6.39
CA VAL A 77 9.65 0.23 7.50
C VAL A 77 8.74 1.39 7.07
N VAL A 78 9.29 2.39 6.40
CA VAL A 78 8.50 3.52 5.86
C VAL A 78 7.44 3.03 4.87
N THR A 79 7.80 2.13 3.97
CA THR A 79 6.88 1.52 2.99
C THR A 79 5.75 0.76 3.70
N ALA A 80 6.06 -0.07 4.69
CA ALA A 80 5.08 -0.83 5.46
C ALA A 80 4.08 0.07 6.19
N LEU A 81 4.58 1.08 6.90
CA LEU A 81 3.74 2.04 7.64
C LEU A 81 2.88 2.90 6.71
N ALA A 82 3.46 3.40 5.61
CA ALA A 82 2.72 4.16 4.60
C ALA A 82 1.65 3.29 3.92
N GLY A 83 1.95 2.02 3.65
CA GLY A 83 0.99 1.05 3.09
C GLY A 83 -0.24 0.85 3.98
N ILE A 84 -0.04 0.60 5.29
CA ILE A 84 -1.14 0.56 6.27
C ILE A 84 -1.90 1.90 6.26
N GLY A 85 -1.17 3.01 6.28
CA GLY A 85 -1.73 4.36 6.27
C GLY A 85 -2.65 4.61 5.08
N THR A 86 -2.32 4.12 3.86
CA THR A 86 -3.19 4.25 2.68
C THR A 86 -4.55 3.60 2.91
N ALA A 87 -4.57 2.39 3.47
CA ALA A 87 -5.80 1.65 3.70
C ALA A 87 -6.67 2.31 4.78
N VAL A 88 -6.06 2.74 5.88
CA VAL A 88 -6.76 3.42 7.00
C VAL A 88 -7.34 4.75 6.55
N VAL A 89 -6.56 5.58 5.86
CA VAL A 89 -6.98 6.91 5.39
C VAL A 89 -8.11 6.80 4.36
N LEU A 90 -8.04 5.83 3.44
CA LEU A 90 -9.06 5.64 2.41
C LEU A 90 -10.31 4.90 2.92
N TYR A 91 -10.27 4.26 4.09
CA TYR A 91 -11.39 3.47 4.64
C TYR A 91 -12.72 4.20 4.70
N PRO A 92 -12.80 5.48 5.18
CA PRO A 92 -14.08 6.20 5.23
C PRO A 92 -14.79 6.32 3.88
N VAL A 93 -14.04 6.30 2.79
CA VAL A 93 -14.55 6.37 1.43
C VAL A 93 -14.81 4.98 0.86
N THR A 94 -13.86 4.06 0.96
CA THR A 94 -13.93 2.71 0.39
C THR A 94 -15.08 1.89 0.98
N ARG A 95 -15.34 1.99 2.29
CA ARG A 95 -16.45 1.30 2.98
C ARG A 95 -17.85 1.71 2.49
N ARG A 96 -17.98 2.90 1.91
CA ARG A 96 -19.24 3.40 1.34
C ARG A 96 -19.60 2.70 0.02
N ILE A 97 -18.61 2.10 -0.66
CA ILE A 97 -18.77 1.38 -1.91
C ILE A 97 -18.98 -0.10 -1.65
N SER A 98 -18.09 -0.69 -0.84
CA SER A 98 -18.16 -2.09 -0.42
C SER A 98 -17.43 -2.27 0.92
N LYS A 99 -18.18 -2.63 1.97
CA LYS A 99 -17.60 -2.93 3.28
C LYS A 99 -16.62 -4.10 3.20
N ALA A 100 -16.98 -5.16 2.47
CA ALA A 100 -16.13 -6.34 2.30
C ALA A 100 -14.81 -5.99 1.60
N ALA A 101 -14.85 -5.25 0.48
CA ALA A 101 -13.64 -4.83 -0.22
C ALA A 101 -12.77 -3.87 0.61
N ALA A 102 -13.38 -2.98 1.40
CA ALA A 102 -12.65 -2.07 2.29
C ALA A 102 -11.93 -2.82 3.42
N ILE A 103 -12.58 -3.82 4.02
CA ILE A 103 -11.96 -4.69 5.04
C ILE A 103 -10.87 -5.55 4.38
N GLY A 104 -11.14 -6.13 3.21
CA GLY A 104 -10.16 -6.90 2.45
C GLY A 104 -8.90 -6.09 2.15
N PHE A 105 -9.06 -4.83 1.73
CA PHE A 105 -7.94 -3.92 1.46
C PHE A 105 -7.12 -3.62 2.72
N ILE A 106 -7.76 -3.32 3.87
CA ILE A 106 -7.05 -3.11 5.14
C ILE A 106 -6.31 -4.38 5.55
N THR A 107 -7.00 -5.53 5.54
CA THR A 107 -6.41 -6.81 5.99
C THR A 107 -5.20 -7.18 5.13
N SER A 108 -5.32 -7.07 3.80
CA SER A 108 -4.22 -7.39 2.89
C SER A 108 -3.04 -6.43 3.05
N ARG A 109 -3.27 -5.13 3.27
CA ARG A 109 -2.19 -4.15 3.59
C ARG A 109 -1.50 -4.45 4.92
N VAL A 110 -2.25 -4.89 5.95
CA VAL A 110 -1.65 -5.30 7.23
C VAL A 110 -0.79 -6.56 7.06
N VAL A 111 -1.28 -7.55 6.32
CA VAL A 111 -0.51 -8.79 6.04
C VAL A 111 0.75 -8.46 5.23
N GLU A 112 0.66 -7.61 4.20
CA GLU A 112 1.81 -7.12 3.44
C GLU A 112 2.85 -6.46 4.34
N ALA A 113 2.43 -5.49 5.16
CA ALA A 113 3.31 -4.78 6.08
C ALA A 113 3.96 -5.73 7.09
N THR A 114 3.23 -6.72 7.59
CA THR A 114 3.76 -7.75 8.49
C THR A 114 4.87 -8.56 7.81
N LEU A 115 4.67 -9.00 6.58
CA LEU A 115 5.68 -9.74 5.81
C LEU A 115 6.91 -8.87 5.56
N ILE A 116 6.74 -7.60 5.19
CA ILE A 116 7.86 -6.66 5.02
C ILE A 116 8.65 -6.53 6.33
N LEU A 117 7.96 -6.32 7.47
CA LEU A 117 8.61 -6.16 8.76
C LEU A 117 9.32 -7.43 9.25
N VAL A 118 8.79 -8.62 8.96
CA VAL A 118 9.49 -9.91 9.21
C VAL A 118 10.78 -9.96 8.39
N GLY A 119 10.75 -9.53 7.13
CA GLY A 119 11.94 -9.38 6.30
C GLY A 119 12.96 -8.42 6.90
N VAL A 120 12.53 -7.26 7.39
CA VAL A 120 13.40 -6.30 8.09
C VAL A 120 14.05 -6.90 9.31
N VAL A 121 13.28 -7.57 10.17
CA VAL A 121 13.83 -8.26 11.38
C VAL A 121 14.88 -9.28 10.99
N SER A 122 14.64 -10.08 9.94
CA SER A 122 15.60 -11.06 9.44
C SER A 122 16.92 -10.38 9.01
N VAL A 123 16.84 -9.28 8.29
CA VAL A 123 18.02 -8.51 7.84
C VAL A 123 18.80 -7.91 9.00
N LEU A 124 18.10 -7.32 9.99
CA LEU A 124 18.75 -6.76 11.18
C LEU A 124 19.48 -7.83 11.97
N ALA A 125 18.91 -9.04 12.09
CA ALA A 125 19.58 -10.18 12.69
C ALA A 125 20.86 -10.57 11.93
N VAL A 126 20.83 -10.59 10.59
CA VAL A 126 22.03 -10.86 9.79
C VAL A 126 23.12 -9.80 10.04
N VAL A 127 22.76 -8.50 10.11
CA VAL A 127 23.72 -7.43 10.41
C VAL A 127 24.41 -7.64 11.75
N THR A 128 23.65 -8.04 12.79
CA THR A 128 24.20 -8.38 14.13
C THR A 128 25.12 -9.61 14.05
N MET A 129 24.68 -10.68 13.39
CA MET A 129 25.46 -11.91 13.25
C MET A 129 26.78 -11.72 12.51
N ARG A 130 26.86 -10.79 11.55
CA ARG A 130 28.11 -10.42 10.88
C ARG A 130 29.16 -9.87 11.84
N ALA A 131 28.74 -9.07 12.81
CA ALA A 131 29.64 -8.55 13.83
C ALA A 131 30.19 -9.70 14.71
N ASP A 132 29.32 -10.64 15.11
CA ASP A 132 29.70 -11.81 15.90
C ASP A 132 30.59 -12.78 15.12
N LEU A 133 30.38 -12.92 13.82
CA LEU A 133 31.16 -13.79 12.94
C LEU A 133 32.64 -13.33 12.81
N ALA A 134 32.90 -12.03 12.87
CA ALA A 134 34.25 -11.48 12.75
C ALA A 134 35.22 -12.00 13.82
N GLY A 135 34.72 -12.41 15.01
CA GLY A 135 35.50 -12.98 16.08
C GLY A 135 35.31 -14.50 16.31
N ALA A 136 34.46 -15.14 15.48
CA ALA A 136 34.13 -16.56 15.65
C ALA A 136 35.04 -17.46 14.84
N THR A 137 35.31 -18.67 15.38
CA THR A 137 36.09 -19.73 14.73
C THR A 137 35.42 -21.08 14.84
N GLY A 138 35.83 -22.05 14.03
CA GLY A 138 35.36 -23.43 14.09
C GLY A 138 33.85 -23.57 13.93
N ALA A 139 33.25 -24.47 14.71
CA ALA A 139 31.83 -24.80 14.63
C ALA A 139 30.90 -23.58 14.85
N ARG A 140 31.31 -22.60 15.68
CA ARG A 140 30.54 -21.38 15.92
C ARG A 140 30.48 -20.51 14.68
N ALA A 141 31.58 -20.32 13.98
CA ALA A 141 31.63 -19.56 12.73
C ALA A 141 30.72 -20.19 11.66
N GLU A 142 30.77 -21.51 11.54
CA GLU A 142 29.92 -22.24 10.58
C GLU A 142 28.42 -22.12 10.92
N ALA A 143 28.04 -22.26 12.19
CA ALA A 143 26.65 -22.07 12.62
C ALA A 143 26.13 -20.66 12.31
N LEU A 144 26.93 -19.62 12.53
CA LEU A 144 26.57 -18.23 12.21
C LEU A 144 26.41 -18.04 10.69
N ARG A 145 27.29 -18.61 9.87
CA ARG A 145 27.19 -18.54 8.39
C ARG A 145 25.90 -19.18 7.89
N VAL A 146 25.60 -20.41 8.30
CA VAL A 146 24.40 -21.15 7.88
C VAL A 146 23.14 -20.40 8.31
N THR A 147 23.09 -19.94 9.56
CA THR A 147 21.93 -19.18 10.06
C THR A 147 21.77 -17.85 9.36
N GLY A 148 22.86 -17.11 9.10
CA GLY A 148 22.82 -15.84 8.37
C GLY A 148 22.32 -16.03 6.94
N HIS A 149 22.74 -17.08 6.25
CA HIS A 149 22.23 -17.41 4.91
C HIS A 149 20.73 -17.71 4.96
N ALA A 150 20.27 -18.52 5.92
CA ALA A 150 18.85 -18.84 6.07
C ALA A 150 17.99 -17.59 6.32
N LEU A 151 18.49 -16.61 7.08
CA LEU A 151 17.79 -15.35 7.33
C LEU A 151 17.72 -14.45 6.08
N VAL A 152 18.74 -14.45 5.23
CA VAL A 152 18.67 -13.74 3.92
C VAL A 152 17.63 -14.39 3.03
N GLU A 153 17.58 -15.73 2.98
CA GLU A 153 16.54 -16.46 2.23
C GLU A 153 15.13 -16.17 2.79
N LEU A 154 14.96 -16.13 4.11
CA LEU A 154 13.70 -15.77 4.72
C LEU A 154 13.24 -14.36 4.26
N ARG A 155 14.15 -13.40 4.23
CA ARG A 155 13.86 -12.04 3.73
C ARG A 155 13.42 -12.10 2.26
N GLN A 156 14.05 -12.91 1.42
CA GLN A 156 13.65 -13.01 0.02
C GLN A 156 12.24 -13.60 -0.13
N ARG A 157 11.89 -14.62 0.67
CA ARG A 157 10.54 -15.22 0.64
C ARG A 157 9.47 -14.28 1.18
N THR A 158 9.75 -13.55 2.25
CA THR A 158 8.82 -12.54 2.77
C THR A 158 8.63 -11.37 1.80
N PHE A 159 9.68 -10.97 1.07
CA PHE A 159 9.58 -9.98 -0.01
C PHE A 159 8.72 -10.50 -1.17
N LEU A 160 8.90 -11.75 -1.60
CA LEU A 160 8.08 -12.34 -2.65
C LEU A 160 6.58 -12.35 -2.29
N LEU A 161 6.25 -12.76 -1.07
CA LEU A 161 4.87 -12.85 -0.63
C LEU A 161 4.28 -11.47 -0.28
N GLY A 162 5.04 -10.60 0.36
CA GLY A 162 4.62 -9.25 0.73
C GLY A 162 4.41 -8.37 -0.50
N THR A 163 5.48 -8.01 -1.16
CA THR A 163 5.45 -7.05 -2.27
C THR A 163 4.99 -7.64 -3.61
N GLY A 164 4.97 -8.97 -3.75
CA GLY A 164 4.45 -9.66 -4.92
C GLY A 164 2.99 -10.07 -4.75
N LEU A 165 2.73 -11.07 -3.90
CA LEU A 165 1.39 -11.63 -3.73
C LEU A 165 0.41 -10.64 -3.10
N MET A 166 0.78 -10.01 -1.97
CA MET A 166 -0.13 -9.12 -1.26
C MET A 166 -0.39 -7.83 -2.03
N ALA A 167 0.59 -7.28 -2.77
CA ALA A 167 0.36 -6.12 -3.63
C ALA A 167 -0.72 -6.41 -4.68
N GLY A 168 -0.67 -7.56 -5.35
CA GLY A 168 -1.73 -7.97 -6.28
C GLY A 168 -3.11 -8.06 -5.64
N ILE A 169 -3.20 -8.61 -4.42
CA ILE A 169 -4.46 -8.71 -3.67
C ILE A 169 -4.96 -7.32 -3.25
N ASN A 170 -4.08 -6.44 -2.78
CA ASN A 170 -4.42 -5.07 -2.43
C ASN A 170 -5.05 -4.33 -3.60
N ASP A 171 -4.45 -4.47 -4.77
CA ASP A 171 -4.85 -3.74 -5.96
C ASP A 171 -6.12 -4.31 -6.60
N LEU A 172 -6.43 -5.58 -6.39
CA LEU A 172 -7.76 -6.12 -6.71
C LEU A 172 -8.85 -5.42 -5.88
N PHE A 173 -8.66 -5.29 -4.56
CA PHE A 173 -9.65 -4.63 -3.71
C PHE A 173 -9.77 -3.14 -4.01
N LEU A 174 -8.66 -2.41 -4.08
CA LEU A 174 -8.68 -0.97 -4.33
C LEU A 174 -9.14 -0.68 -5.77
N GLY A 175 -8.62 -1.41 -6.75
CA GLY A 175 -9.00 -1.28 -8.16
C GLY A 175 -10.51 -1.50 -8.35
N TYR A 176 -11.07 -2.54 -7.74
CA TYR A 176 -12.52 -2.77 -7.74
C TYR A 176 -13.30 -1.58 -7.17
N VAL A 177 -12.90 -1.09 -5.99
CA VAL A 177 -13.56 0.04 -5.33
C VAL A 177 -13.50 1.30 -6.19
N LEU A 178 -12.32 1.64 -6.72
CA LEU A 178 -12.12 2.83 -7.54
C LEU A 178 -12.84 2.73 -8.89
N TYR A 179 -12.92 1.53 -9.47
CA TYR A 179 -13.67 1.30 -10.71
C TYR A 179 -15.17 1.49 -10.53
N ARG A 180 -15.73 0.91 -9.45
CA ARG A 180 -17.16 1.00 -9.12
C ARG A 180 -17.60 2.41 -8.76
N SER A 181 -16.78 3.12 -7.99
CA SER A 181 -17.12 4.46 -7.47
C SER A 181 -16.92 5.60 -8.46
N ARG A 182 -16.12 5.41 -9.52
CA ARG A 182 -15.71 6.48 -10.44
C ARG A 182 -15.05 7.68 -9.74
N LEU A 183 -14.47 7.48 -8.57
CA LEU A 183 -13.78 8.54 -7.81
C LEU A 183 -12.50 9.02 -8.50
N VAL A 184 -11.95 8.21 -9.40
CA VAL A 184 -10.81 8.52 -10.27
C VAL A 184 -11.19 8.23 -11.73
N PRO A 185 -10.39 8.66 -12.74
CA PRO A 185 -10.60 8.24 -14.12
C PRO A 185 -10.57 6.72 -14.25
N ARG A 186 -11.53 6.14 -14.97
CA ARG A 186 -11.69 4.68 -15.08
C ARG A 186 -10.46 3.95 -15.60
N ILE A 187 -9.64 4.61 -16.43
CA ILE A 187 -8.42 4.00 -16.95
C ILE A 187 -7.46 3.60 -15.84
N ILE A 188 -7.37 4.39 -14.77
CA ILE A 188 -6.46 4.11 -13.64
C ILE A 188 -6.80 2.76 -12.99
N PRO A 189 -8.02 2.52 -12.46
CA PRO A 189 -8.34 1.23 -11.86
C PRO A 189 -8.40 0.07 -12.87
N ILE A 190 -8.66 0.30 -14.16
CA ILE A 190 -8.57 -0.75 -15.18
C ILE A 190 -7.14 -1.28 -15.28
N VAL A 191 -6.13 -0.40 -15.30
CA VAL A 191 -4.72 -0.80 -15.32
C VAL A 191 -4.38 -1.64 -14.08
N GLY A 192 -4.85 -1.25 -12.90
CA GLY A 192 -4.66 -2.02 -11.67
C GLY A 192 -5.34 -3.40 -11.70
N LEU A 193 -6.60 -3.46 -12.15
CA LEU A 193 -7.35 -4.72 -12.26
C LEU A 193 -6.77 -5.69 -13.31
N ILE A 194 -6.07 -5.19 -14.32
CA ILE A 194 -5.31 -6.02 -15.27
C ILE A 194 -3.96 -6.39 -14.66
N GLY A 195 -3.28 -5.45 -14.02
CA GLY A 195 -1.96 -5.66 -13.42
C GLY A 195 -1.98 -6.65 -12.25
N ALA A 196 -3.03 -6.65 -11.45
CA ALA A 196 -3.13 -7.52 -10.29
C ALA A 196 -3.04 -9.02 -10.64
N PRO A 197 -3.82 -9.58 -11.56
CA PRO A 197 -3.64 -10.97 -11.96
C PRO A 197 -2.28 -11.24 -12.62
N LEU A 198 -1.67 -10.26 -13.31
CA LEU A 198 -0.35 -10.41 -13.91
C LEU A 198 0.75 -10.55 -12.84
N ILE A 199 0.74 -9.71 -11.80
CA ILE A 199 1.73 -9.85 -10.72
C ILE A 199 1.49 -11.11 -9.88
N LEU A 200 0.23 -11.51 -9.66
CA LEU A 200 -0.10 -12.77 -8.99
C LEU A 200 0.43 -13.97 -9.76
N ALA A 201 0.25 -13.99 -11.08
CA ALA A 201 0.80 -15.02 -11.95
C ALA A 201 2.33 -15.02 -11.95
N SER A 202 2.96 -13.83 -12.01
CA SER A 202 4.42 -13.67 -11.93
C SER A 202 4.99 -14.17 -10.62
N THR A 203 4.36 -13.79 -9.50
CA THR A 203 4.76 -14.27 -8.16
C THR A 203 4.64 -15.78 -8.03
N THR A 204 3.55 -16.34 -8.55
CA THR A 204 3.36 -17.80 -8.60
C THR A 204 4.45 -18.47 -9.44
N ALA A 205 4.74 -17.96 -10.64
CA ALA A 205 5.80 -18.48 -11.48
C ALA A 205 7.18 -18.42 -10.79
N THR A 206 7.47 -17.33 -10.07
CA THR A 206 8.68 -17.21 -9.24
C THR A 206 8.71 -18.25 -8.12
N MET A 207 7.59 -18.52 -7.43
CA MET A 207 7.50 -19.56 -6.39
C MET A 207 7.82 -20.94 -6.93
N PHE A 208 7.42 -21.23 -8.17
CA PHE A 208 7.72 -22.51 -8.85
C PHE A 208 9.07 -22.51 -9.58
N GLY A 209 9.90 -21.45 -9.44
CA GLY A 209 11.24 -21.41 -10.01
C GLY A 209 11.30 -21.16 -11.51
N VAL A 210 10.22 -20.70 -12.15
CA VAL A 210 10.19 -20.42 -13.60
C VAL A 210 11.14 -19.27 -13.95
N TRP A 211 11.24 -18.27 -13.09
CA TRP A 211 12.20 -17.16 -13.17
C TRP A 211 12.53 -16.58 -11.80
N ALA A 212 13.62 -15.80 -11.73
CA ALA A 212 13.99 -15.09 -10.51
C ALA A 212 13.03 -13.91 -10.24
N GLN A 213 12.85 -13.59 -8.96
CA GLN A 213 11.99 -12.49 -8.52
C GLN A 213 12.40 -11.13 -9.09
N VAL A 214 13.71 -10.89 -9.21
CA VAL A 214 14.27 -9.70 -9.87
C VAL A 214 14.77 -10.13 -11.25
N SER A 215 13.87 -10.18 -12.21
CA SER A 215 14.15 -10.58 -13.60
C SER A 215 13.35 -9.74 -14.59
N GLY A 216 13.73 -9.74 -15.85
CA GLY A 216 13.02 -9.03 -16.91
C GLY A 216 11.53 -9.39 -17.00
N PRO A 217 11.16 -10.68 -17.08
CA PRO A 217 9.76 -11.11 -17.06
C PRO A 217 9.00 -10.66 -15.82
N ALA A 218 9.57 -10.81 -14.61
CA ALA A 218 8.94 -10.38 -13.39
C ALA A 218 8.71 -8.86 -13.37
N ALA A 219 9.71 -8.07 -13.78
CA ALA A 219 9.58 -6.60 -13.87
C ALA A 219 8.51 -6.19 -14.89
N ALA A 220 8.44 -6.82 -16.06
CA ALA A 220 7.45 -6.52 -17.08
C ALA A 220 6.01 -6.76 -16.57
N LEU A 221 5.77 -7.86 -15.84
CA LEU A 221 4.47 -8.20 -15.28
C LEU A 221 4.09 -7.36 -14.05
N ALA A 222 5.08 -6.78 -13.36
CA ALA A 222 4.85 -5.85 -12.26
C ALA A 222 4.60 -4.40 -12.73
N LEU A 223 4.97 -4.03 -13.96
CA LEU A 223 4.86 -2.67 -14.46
C LEU A 223 3.43 -2.09 -14.41
N PRO A 224 2.35 -2.83 -14.78
CA PRO A 224 0.99 -2.29 -14.70
C PRO A 224 0.55 -1.96 -13.27
N ILE A 225 0.93 -2.75 -12.28
CA ILE A 225 0.68 -2.47 -10.85
C ILE A 225 1.41 -1.20 -10.43
N ALA A 226 2.69 -1.09 -10.72
CA ALA A 226 3.47 0.11 -10.40
C ALA A 226 2.88 1.36 -11.06
N ALA A 227 2.44 1.26 -12.32
CA ALA A 227 1.77 2.35 -13.02
C ALA A 227 0.43 2.73 -12.37
N PHE A 228 -0.35 1.74 -11.93
CA PHE A 228 -1.61 1.97 -11.22
C PHE A 228 -1.40 2.69 -9.89
N GLU A 229 -0.54 2.17 -9.02
CA GLU A 229 -0.27 2.75 -7.70
C GLU A 229 0.28 4.18 -7.83
N PHE A 230 1.22 4.40 -8.74
CA PHE A 230 1.74 5.73 -9.04
C PHE A 230 0.65 6.68 -9.53
N ALA A 231 -0.17 6.24 -10.50
CA ALA A 231 -1.26 7.06 -11.04
C ALA A 231 -2.31 7.39 -9.98
N VAL A 232 -2.66 6.44 -9.09
CA VAL A 232 -3.55 6.69 -7.94
C VAL A 232 -2.92 7.72 -7.01
N GLY A 233 -1.65 7.55 -6.65
CA GLY A 233 -0.91 8.48 -5.80
C GLY A 233 -0.92 9.90 -6.36
N VAL A 234 -0.51 10.07 -7.61
CA VAL A 234 -0.48 11.38 -8.28
C VAL A 234 -1.88 11.96 -8.41
N TRP A 235 -2.86 11.17 -8.89
CA TRP A 235 -4.22 11.67 -9.07
C TRP A 235 -4.85 12.16 -7.77
N LEU A 236 -4.80 11.36 -6.72
CA LEU A 236 -5.39 11.72 -5.43
C LEU A 236 -4.69 12.93 -4.80
N THR A 237 -3.37 13.04 -4.96
CA THR A 237 -2.59 14.17 -4.45
C THR A 237 -2.94 15.48 -5.19
N VAL A 238 -3.00 15.45 -6.52
CA VAL A 238 -3.15 16.66 -7.34
C VAL A 238 -4.62 17.02 -7.53
N LYS A 239 -5.46 16.06 -7.93
CA LYS A 239 -6.86 16.29 -8.32
C LYS A 239 -7.87 15.93 -7.22
N GLY A 240 -7.55 14.98 -6.34
CA GLY A 240 -8.50 14.44 -5.38
C GLY A 240 -9.56 13.54 -5.99
N PHE A 241 -10.62 13.27 -5.24
CA PHE A 241 -11.76 12.51 -5.75
C PHE A 241 -12.58 13.33 -6.74
N LYS A 242 -13.09 12.69 -7.79
CA LYS A 242 -13.98 13.33 -8.78
C LYS A 242 -15.30 13.75 -8.12
N PRO A 243 -15.74 15.01 -8.27
CA PRO A 243 -17.00 15.50 -7.68
C PRO A 243 -18.22 14.67 -8.05
N ALA A 244 -18.31 14.23 -9.32
CA ALA A 244 -19.42 13.40 -9.78
C ALA A 244 -19.48 12.04 -9.06
N GLY A 245 -18.31 11.43 -8.76
CA GLY A 245 -18.24 10.20 -7.99
C GLY A 245 -18.68 10.38 -6.54
N LEU A 246 -18.27 11.49 -5.91
CA LEU A 246 -18.71 11.83 -4.54
C LEU A 246 -20.22 12.09 -4.49
N ALA A 247 -20.78 12.86 -5.43
CA ALA A 247 -22.21 13.12 -5.51
C ALA A 247 -23.04 11.84 -5.68
N ALA A 248 -22.58 10.90 -6.51
CA ALA A 248 -23.22 9.58 -6.66
C ALA A 248 -23.21 8.76 -5.37
N LEU A 249 -22.10 8.79 -4.60
CA LEU A 249 -22.03 8.13 -3.30
C LEU A 249 -22.94 8.78 -2.26
N ASP A 250 -23.08 10.10 -2.28
CA ASP A 250 -23.97 10.83 -1.38
C ASP A 250 -25.43 10.53 -1.69
N ALA A 251 -25.80 10.49 -2.97
CA ALA A 251 -27.15 10.10 -3.39
C ALA A 251 -27.52 8.66 -2.98
N ALA A 252 -26.58 7.72 -3.14
CA ALA A 252 -26.79 6.33 -2.72
C ALA A 252 -26.90 6.13 -1.20
N SER A 253 -26.42 7.10 -0.41
CA SER A 253 -26.47 7.08 1.06
C SER A 253 -27.65 7.84 1.64
N ALA A 254 -28.47 8.54 0.82
CA ALA A 254 -29.65 9.26 1.26
C ALA A 254 -30.75 8.29 1.69
N PRO A 255 -31.47 8.51 2.81
CA PRO A 255 -32.61 7.70 3.20
C PRO A 255 -33.67 7.73 2.09
N THR A 256 -34.17 6.56 1.70
CA THR A 256 -35.33 6.48 0.82
C THR A 256 -36.52 7.12 1.56
N GLN A 257 -36.99 8.27 1.11
CA GLN A 257 -38.22 8.85 1.62
C GLN A 257 -39.34 7.90 1.21
N HIS A 258 -39.81 7.06 2.16
CA HIS A 258 -41.07 6.37 2.01
C HIS A 258 -42.16 7.44 1.96
N THR A 259 -42.62 7.78 0.77
CA THR A 259 -43.88 8.47 0.59
C THR A 259 -44.98 7.51 1.07
N THR A 260 -45.47 7.73 2.30
CA THR A 260 -46.70 7.08 2.75
C THR A 260 -47.80 7.58 1.83
N PRO A 261 -48.55 6.70 1.13
CA PRO A 261 -49.72 7.16 0.38
C PRO A 261 -50.70 7.76 1.36
N ALA A 262 -51.15 8.99 1.10
CA ALA A 262 -52.26 9.57 1.81
C ALA A 262 -53.51 8.73 1.54
N VAL A 263 -54.11 8.18 2.62
CA VAL A 263 -55.40 7.46 2.61
C VAL A 263 -56.52 8.50 2.61
#